data_fce10ba989f66c8ef0a4b6d97a5aaef6
#
_entry.id   fce10ba989f66c8ef0a4b6d97a5aaef6
#
_cell.length_a   1.000
_cell.length_b   1.000
_cell.length_c   1.000
_cell.angle_alpha   90.00
_cell.angle_beta   90.00
_cell.angle_gamma   90.00
#
_symmetry.space_group_name_H-M   'P 1'
#
loop_
_entity.id
_entity.type
_entity.pdbx_description
1 polymer ?
#
loop_
_entity_poly.entity_id
_entity_poly.type
_entity_poly.pdbx_seq_one_letter_code
_entity_poly.pdbx_strand_id
1 'polypeptide(L)'
;MEKRDILVIFGPTASGKSKLATQIASKHKSAIINFDSLQVYKDPKILTDRPDDEICKKFDHRLYGMLKGNESCSAAIWLEKAEHEINNCFDNKLLPIVVGGTGLYLKALMDGLSEIPSIKKNIEEQAKLDLETYGLDPVSYTHLTLPTSR
;
A
#
# COMPACT_ATOMS: atom_id res chain seq x y z
N MET A 1 -9.14 -26.84 9.45
CA MET A 1 -8.87 -25.55 8.78
C MET A 1 -7.43 -25.57 8.31
N GLU A 2 -7.21 -25.50 7.01
CA GLU A 2 -5.84 -25.30 6.51
C GLU A 2 -5.32 -23.96 7.00
N LYS A 3 -4.12 -23.96 7.57
CA LYS A 3 -3.46 -22.76 8.06
C LYS A 3 -3.12 -21.86 6.86
N ARG A 4 -3.67 -20.64 6.82
CA ARG A 4 -3.44 -19.67 5.76
C ARG A 4 -2.33 -18.73 6.21
N ASP A 5 -1.09 -19.07 5.88
CA ASP A 5 0.08 -18.29 6.25
C ASP A 5 0.40 -17.26 5.15
N ILE A 6 0.71 -16.03 5.57
CA ILE A 6 1.23 -14.96 4.73
C ILE A 6 2.65 -14.67 5.18
N LEU A 7 3.59 -14.62 4.24
CA LEU A 7 4.96 -14.20 4.53
C LEU A 7 5.11 -12.71 4.26
N VAL A 8 5.48 -11.93 5.27
CA VAL A 8 5.70 -10.49 5.14
C VAL A 8 7.19 -10.18 5.21
N ILE A 9 7.71 -9.45 4.22
CA ILE A 9 9.09 -8.94 4.17
C ILE A 9 9.04 -7.41 4.19
N PHE A 10 9.30 -6.85 5.37
CA PHE A 10 9.26 -5.41 5.63
C PHE A 10 10.66 -4.86 5.90
N GLY A 11 10.92 -3.65 5.41
CA GLY A 11 12.18 -2.96 5.69
C GLY A 11 12.41 -1.72 4.80
N PRO A 12 13.48 -0.94 5.05
CA PRO A 12 13.78 0.27 4.29
C PRO A 12 14.16 -0.03 2.84
N THR A 13 14.18 1.01 2.01
CA THR A 13 14.68 0.93 0.63
C THR A 13 16.12 0.43 0.62
N ALA A 14 16.51 -0.31 -0.43
CA ALA A 14 17.84 -0.89 -0.61
C ALA A 14 18.29 -1.92 0.46
N SER A 15 17.40 -2.42 1.32
CA SER A 15 17.72 -3.45 2.33
C SER A 15 17.76 -4.89 1.81
N GLY A 16 17.58 -5.11 0.50
CA GLY A 16 17.63 -6.43 -0.10
C GLY A 16 16.32 -7.24 -0.05
N LYS A 17 15.19 -6.62 0.32
CA LYS A 17 13.87 -7.27 0.42
C LYS A 17 13.47 -8.03 -0.85
N SER A 18 13.60 -7.39 -2.00
CA SER A 18 13.21 -7.98 -3.30
C SER A 18 14.06 -9.20 -3.64
N LYS A 19 15.37 -9.15 -3.34
CA LYS A 19 16.26 -10.29 -3.51
C LYS A 19 15.88 -11.44 -2.59
N LEU A 20 15.57 -11.16 -1.33
CA LEU A 20 15.11 -12.19 -0.38
C LEU A 20 13.79 -12.80 -0.84
N ALA A 21 12.84 -11.98 -1.29
CA ALA A 21 11.57 -12.47 -1.80
C ALA A 21 11.72 -13.43 -3.00
N THR A 22 12.56 -13.06 -3.98
CA THR A 22 12.83 -13.92 -5.15
C THR A 22 13.58 -15.20 -4.77
N GLN A 23 14.47 -15.18 -3.77
CA GLN A 23 15.13 -16.36 -3.25
C GLN A 23 14.13 -17.33 -2.60
N ILE A 24 13.15 -16.82 -1.87
CA ILE A 24 12.09 -17.65 -1.28
C ILE A 24 11.16 -18.17 -2.39
N ALA A 25 10.75 -17.30 -3.32
CA ALA A 25 9.90 -17.66 -4.44
C ALA A 25 10.53 -18.73 -5.37
N SER A 26 11.87 -18.81 -5.44
CA SER A 26 12.55 -19.86 -6.20
C SER A 26 12.42 -21.26 -5.58
N LYS A 27 12.06 -21.35 -4.30
CA LYS A 27 11.96 -22.60 -3.54
C LYS A 27 10.52 -23.02 -3.24
N HIS A 28 9.57 -22.12 -3.39
CA HIS A 28 8.18 -22.32 -3.04
C HIS A 28 7.26 -21.84 -4.17
N LYS A 29 6.18 -22.57 -4.40
CA LYS A 29 5.09 -22.06 -5.25
C LYS A 29 4.48 -20.84 -4.56
N SER A 30 4.70 -19.65 -5.08
CA SER A 30 4.37 -18.39 -4.41
C SER A 30 4.09 -17.27 -5.39
N ALA A 31 3.43 -16.23 -4.92
CA ALA A 31 3.32 -14.95 -5.60
C ALA A 31 3.88 -13.83 -4.71
N ILE A 32 4.59 -12.89 -5.31
CA ILE A 32 5.20 -11.74 -4.65
C ILE A 32 4.25 -10.56 -4.82
N ILE A 33 3.71 -10.05 -3.70
CA ILE A 33 2.70 -8.99 -3.66
C ILE A 33 3.35 -7.71 -3.12
N ASN A 34 3.27 -6.63 -3.88
CA ASN A 34 3.85 -5.35 -3.50
C ASN A 34 3.05 -4.61 -2.43
N PHE A 35 3.73 -4.10 -1.38
CA PHE A 35 3.18 -3.10 -0.47
C PHE A 35 4.06 -1.84 -0.30
N ASP A 36 4.74 -1.45 -1.37
CA ASP A 36 5.45 -0.17 -1.46
C ASP A 36 4.60 0.83 -2.25
N SER A 37 4.26 1.96 -1.63
CA SER A 37 3.37 2.97 -2.22
C SER A 37 3.94 3.65 -3.47
N LEU A 38 5.24 3.60 -3.68
CA LEU A 38 5.86 4.13 -4.90
C LEU A 38 5.85 3.10 -6.02
N GLN A 39 5.98 1.82 -5.70
CA GLN A 39 6.06 0.76 -6.70
C GLN A 39 4.68 0.34 -7.27
N VAL A 40 3.58 0.87 -6.73
CA VAL A 40 2.23 0.70 -7.29
C VAL A 40 2.05 1.45 -8.61
N TYR A 41 2.86 2.49 -8.86
CA TYR A 41 2.78 3.29 -10.08
C TYR A 41 3.58 2.68 -11.23
N LYS A 42 3.04 2.84 -12.45
CA LYS A 42 3.67 2.31 -13.66
C LYS A 42 4.95 3.05 -14.01
N ASP A 43 4.94 4.36 -13.86
CA ASP A 43 6.04 5.25 -14.18
C ASP A 43 6.34 6.21 -13.00
N PRO A 44 7.59 6.59 -12.77
CA PRO A 44 8.83 6.15 -13.42
C PRO A 44 9.39 4.86 -12.82
N LYS A 45 9.53 3.82 -13.64
CA LYS A 45 9.98 2.48 -13.23
C LYS A 45 11.36 2.47 -12.55
N ILE A 46 12.30 3.26 -13.07
CA ILE A 46 13.67 3.31 -12.58
C ILE A 46 13.76 3.98 -11.21
N LEU A 47 13.01 5.06 -10.98
CA LEU A 47 13.02 5.79 -9.71
C LEU A 47 12.36 5.02 -8.56
N THR A 48 11.51 4.06 -8.87
CA THR A 48 10.78 3.27 -7.87
C THR A 48 11.43 1.93 -7.54
N ASP A 49 12.56 1.59 -8.16
CA ASP A 49 13.29 0.31 -7.98
C ASP A 49 12.37 -0.91 -8.16
N ARG A 50 11.48 -0.85 -9.15
CA ARG A 50 10.59 -1.96 -9.48
C ARG A 50 11.36 -3.12 -10.10
N PRO A 51 10.92 -4.36 -9.87
CA PRO A 51 11.52 -5.53 -10.51
C PRO A 51 11.57 -5.42 -12.02
N ASP A 52 12.67 -5.88 -12.60
CA ASP A 52 12.85 -5.93 -14.05
C ASP A 52 11.86 -6.88 -14.72
N ASP A 53 11.57 -6.65 -16.02
CA ASP A 53 10.64 -7.47 -16.78
C ASP A 53 11.09 -8.93 -16.87
N GLU A 54 12.38 -9.21 -16.83
CA GLU A 54 12.93 -10.58 -16.79
C GLU A 54 12.61 -11.26 -15.47
N ILE A 55 12.74 -10.55 -14.34
CA ILE A 55 12.39 -11.06 -13.01
C ILE A 55 10.87 -11.27 -12.91
N CYS A 56 10.08 -10.33 -13.45
CA CYS A 56 8.63 -10.44 -13.49
C CYS A 56 8.13 -11.61 -14.36
N LYS A 57 8.86 -11.98 -15.40
CA LYS A 57 8.55 -13.17 -16.21
C LYS A 57 8.88 -14.48 -15.49
N LYS A 58 9.87 -14.45 -14.60
CA LYS A 58 10.34 -15.64 -13.88
C LYS A 58 9.54 -15.93 -12.62
N PHE A 59 9.06 -14.89 -11.95
CA PHE A 59 8.30 -14.98 -10.69
C PHE A 59 7.00 -14.19 -10.80
N ASP A 60 5.92 -14.72 -10.23
CA ASP A 60 4.61 -14.06 -10.19
C ASP A 60 4.67 -12.83 -9.28
N HIS A 61 4.70 -11.63 -9.90
CA HIS A 61 4.73 -10.35 -9.22
C HIS A 61 3.39 -9.63 -9.39
N ARG A 62 2.77 -9.25 -8.27
CA ARG A 62 1.44 -8.63 -8.22
C ARG A 62 1.48 -7.28 -7.56
N LEU A 63 0.56 -6.40 -7.95
CA LEU A 63 0.39 -5.02 -7.46
C LEU A 63 1.59 -4.10 -7.73
N TYR A 64 2.45 -4.45 -8.67
CA TYR A 64 3.50 -3.58 -9.19
C TYR A 64 3.00 -2.84 -10.43
N GLY A 65 3.15 -1.50 -10.45
CA GLY A 65 2.78 -0.69 -11.61
C GLY A 65 1.32 -0.84 -12.05
N MET A 66 0.41 -0.99 -11.11
CA MET A 66 -1.01 -1.15 -11.38
C MET A 66 -1.72 0.16 -11.70
N LEU A 67 -1.13 1.30 -11.33
CA LEU A 67 -1.69 2.64 -11.50
C LEU A 67 -0.86 3.51 -12.42
N LYS A 68 -1.52 4.46 -13.10
CA LYS A 68 -0.87 5.53 -13.84
C LYS A 68 -0.50 6.67 -12.88
N GLY A 69 0.45 7.52 -13.27
CA GLY A 69 0.94 8.60 -12.41
C GLY A 69 -0.08 9.67 -12.02
N ASN A 70 -1.21 9.75 -12.73
CA ASN A 70 -2.32 10.66 -12.43
C ASN A 70 -3.43 10.05 -11.53
N GLU A 71 -3.26 8.79 -11.14
CA GLU A 71 -4.18 8.08 -10.25
C GLU A 71 -3.62 8.11 -8.82
N SER A 72 -4.48 8.15 -7.80
CA SER A 72 -4.05 8.08 -6.41
C SER A 72 -4.31 6.70 -5.82
N CYS A 73 -3.36 6.19 -5.03
CA CYS A 73 -3.52 4.94 -4.28
C CYS A 73 -3.62 5.24 -2.79
N SER A 74 -4.82 5.23 -2.25
CA SER A 74 -5.01 5.26 -0.81
C SER A 74 -4.68 3.89 -0.19
N ALA A 75 -4.45 3.85 1.13
CA ALA A 75 -4.26 2.60 1.85
C ALA A 75 -5.49 1.66 1.71
N ALA A 76 -6.69 2.22 1.61
CA ALA A 76 -7.92 1.46 1.43
C ALA A 76 -7.98 0.77 0.04
N ILE A 77 -7.66 1.52 -1.02
CA ILE A 77 -7.60 0.97 -2.39
C ILE A 77 -6.54 -0.12 -2.49
N TRP A 78 -5.38 0.11 -1.88
CA TRP A 78 -4.32 -0.90 -1.86
C TRP A 78 -4.75 -2.14 -1.09
N LEU A 79 -5.36 -1.98 0.10
CA LEU A 79 -5.79 -3.09 0.96
C LEU A 79 -6.81 -3.98 0.25
N GLU A 80 -7.84 -3.41 -0.38
CA GLU A 80 -8.84 -4.14 -1.15
C GLU A 80 -8.18 -5.02 -2.23
N LYS A 81 -7.23 -4.46 -2.98
CA LYS A 81 -6.50 -5.20 -4.00
C LYS A 81 -5.58 -6.27 -3.41
N ALA A 82 -4.90 -5.96 -2.29
CA ALA A 82 -4.02 -6.89 -1.61
C ALA A 82 -4.78 -8.09 -1.07
N GLU A 83 -5.93 -7.88 -0.44
CA GLU A 83 -6.80 -8.95 0.04
C GLU A 83 -7.30 -9.85 -1.10
N HIS A 84 -7.70 -9.25 -2.22
CA HIS A 84 -8.08 -10.00 -3.42
C HIS A 84 -6.95 -10.90 -3.90
N GLU A 85 -5.72 -10.37 -4.03
CA GLU A 85 -4.57 -11.13 -4.51
C GLU A 85 -4.10 -12.20 -3.52
N ILE A 86 -4.16 -11.93 -2.22
CA ILE A 86 -3.85 -12.90 -1.17
C ILE A 86 -4.85 -14.06 -1.19
N ASN A 87 -6.15 -13.77 -1.29
CA ASN A 87 -7.16 -14.82 -1.40
C ASN A 87 -6.98 -15.66 -2.67
N ASN A 88 -6.67 -15.01 -3.80
CA ASN A 88 -6.34 -15.68 -5.04
C ASN A 88 -5.13 -16.62 -4.88
N CYS A 89 -4.11 -16.20 -4.11
CA CYS A 89 -2.97 -17.08 -3.79
C CYS A 89 -3.43 -18.33 -3.02
N PHE A 90 -4.26 -18.19 -2.00
CA PHE A 90 -4.76 -19.32 -1.23
C PHE A 90 -5.58 -20.28 -2.06
N ASP A 91 -6.45 -19.77 -2.93
CA ASP A 91 -7.29 -20.59 -3.82
C ASP A 91 -6.44 -21.41 -4.81
N ASN A 92 -5.29 -20.86 -5.23
CA ASN A 92 -4.34 -21.51 -6.12
C ASN A 92 -3.20 -22.26 -5.40
N LYS A 93 -3.26 -22.40 -4.07
CA LYS A 93 -2.25 -23.04 -3.23
C LYS A 93 -0.85 -22.43 -3.41
N LEU A 94 -0.80 -21.12 -3.56
CA LEU A 94 0.42 -20.32 -3.59
C LEU A 94 0.66 -19.70 -2.22
N LEU A 95 1.93 -19.61 -1.83
CA LEU A 95 2.33 -18.81 -0.66
C LEU A 95 2.33 -17.32 -1.04
N PRO A 96 1.47 -16.48 -0.43
CA PRO A 96 1.56 -15.04 -0.63
C PRO A 96 2.77 -14.48 0.11
N ILE A 97 3.70 -13.86 -0.62
CA ILE A 97 4.89 -13.17 -0.10
C ILE A 97 4.66 -11.66 -0.28
N VAL A 98 4.32 -10.97 0.80
CA VAL A 98 4.02 -9.53 0.78
C VAL A 98 5.29 -8.74 1.06
N VAL A 99 5.75 -7.90 0.12
CA VAL A 99 7.07 -7.24 0.16
C VAL A 99 6.96 -5.74 -0.02
N GLY A 100 7.54 -4.96 0.90
CA GLY A 100 7.53 -3.51 0.77
C GLY A 100 8.09 -2.75 1.96
N GLY A 101 7.90 -1.42 1.95
CA GLY A 101 8.40 -0.52 2.97
C GLY A 101 7.35 0.46 3.53
N THR A 102 6.11 0.42 3.05
CA THR A 102 5.06 1.36 3.45
C THR A 102 4.35 0.88 4.72
N GLY A 103 4.73 1.45 5.87
CA GLY A 103 4.20 1.05 7.18
C GLY A 103 2.67 1.18 7.29
N LEU A 104 2.08 2.20 6.63
CA LEU A 104 0.62 2.37 6.61
C LEU A 104 -0.09 1.20 5.91
N TYR A 105 0.47 0.69 4.81
CA TYR A 105 -0.08 -0.46 4.11
C TYR A 105 0.03 -1.74 4.95
N LEU A 106 1.18 -1.92 5.61
CA LEU A 106 1.36 -3.06 6.51
C LEU A 106 0.37 -3.00 7.68
N LYS A 107 0.21 -1.83 8.28
CA LYS A 107 -0.76 -1.64 9.36
C LYS A 107 -2.19 -1.91 8.88
N ALA A 108 -2.57 -1.42 7.71
CA ALA A 108 -3.87 -1.68 7.11
C ALA A 108 -4.11 -3.18 6.90
N LEU A 109 -3.10 -3.92 6.46
CA LEU A 109 -3.21 -5.37 6.24
C LEU A 109 -3.35 -6.17 7.55
N MET A 110 -2.67 -5.74 8.61
CA MET A 110 -2.67 -6.46 9.90
C MET A 110 -3.86 -6.13 10.78
N ASP A 111 -4.21 -4.85 10.86
CA ASP A 111 -5.19 -4.31 11.81
C ASP A 111 -6.52 -3.93 11.14
N GLY A 112 -6.54 -3.89 9.80
CA GLY A 112 -7.62 -3.27 9.04
C GLY A 112 -7.53 -1.75 9.02
N LEU A 113 -8.52 -1.12 8.40
CA LEU A 113 -8.69 0.34 8.39
C LEU A 113 -9.99 0.68 9.10
N SER A 114 -9.96 1.74 9.90
CA SER A 114 -11.18 2.32 10.44
C SER A 114 -12.02 2.88 9.28
N GLU A 115 -13.33 2.66 9.32
CA GLU A 115 -14.23 3.28 8.37
C GLU A 115 -14.20 4.80 8.56
N ILE A 116 -13.56 5.49 7.62
CA ILE A 116 -13.60 6.95 7.55
C ILE A 116 -14.74 7.33 6.60
N PRO A 117 -15.79 8.00 7.10
CA PRO A 117 -16.88 8.45 6.24
C PRO A 117 -16.34 9.31 5.08
N SER A 118 -16.86 9.09 3.88
CA SER A 118 -16.49 9.92 2.74
C SER A 118 -16.87 11.37 3.00
N ILE A 119 -15.91 12.27 2.88
CA ILE A 119 -16.16 13.71 2.99
C ILE A 119 -16.95 14.15 1.75
N LYS A 120 -18.08 14.81 1.96
CA LYS A 120 -18.87 15.36 0.84
C LYS A 120 -18.05 16.43 0.11
N LYS A 121 -18.06 16.39 -1.22
CA LYS A 121 -17.30 17.34 -2.06
C LYS A 121 -17.51 18.82 -1.69
N ASN A 122 -18.74 19.20 -1.32
CA ASN A 122 -19.03 20.56 -0.90
C ASN A 122 -18.29 20.97 0.38
N ILE A 123 -18.01 20.02 1.29
CA ILE A 123 -17.22 20.31 2.52
C ILE A 123 -15.75 20.49 2.16
N GLU A 124 -15.24 19.65 1.24
CA GLU A 124 -13.86 19.79 0.76
C GLU A 124 -13.62 21.10 0.00
N GLU A 125 -14.57 21.49 -0.85
CA GLU A 125 -14.53 22.78 -1.57
C GLU A 125 -14.62 23.98 -0.62
N GLN A 126 -15.49 23.89 0.40
CA GLN A 126 -15.58 24.93 1.42
C GLN A 126 -14.29 25.06 2.22
N ALA A 127 -13.69 23.96 2.64
CA ALA A 127 -12.42 23.95 3.38
C ALA A 127 -11.28 24.56 2.55
N LYS A 128 -11.24 24.30 1.23
CA LYS A 128 -10.26 24.93 0.33
C LYS A 128 -10.47 26.45 0.22
N LEU A 129 -11.73 26.88 0.09
CA LEU A 129 -12.10 28.30 0.03
C LEU A 129 -11.74 29.02 1.33
N ASP A 130 -12.02 28.38 2.47
CA ASP A 130 -11.69 28.93 3.79
C ASP A 130 -10.16 29.05 3.97
N LEU A 131 -9.40 28.06 3.51
CA LEU A 131 -7.94 28.09 3.53
C LEU A 131 -7.38 29.23 2.67
N GLU A 132 -7.92 29.43 1.47
CA GLU A 132 -7.52 30.52 0.57
C GLU A 132 -7.89 31.90 1.13
N THR A 133 -9.03 31.99 1.82
CA THR A 133 -9.57 33.26 2.33
C THR A 133 -8.92 33.68 3.65
N TYR A 134 -8.71 32.74 4.57
CA TYR A 134 -8.31 33.02 5.95
C TYR A 134 -6.89 32.57 6.27
N GLY A 135 -6.25 31.80 5.38
CA GLY A 135 -4.92 31.22 5.60
C GLY A 135 -4.91 30.03 6.58
N LEU A 136 -3.72 29.57 6.93
CA LEU A 136 -3.53 28.38 7.79
C LEU A 136 -3.83 28.61 9.27
N ASP A 137 -3.62 29.83 9.78
CA ASP A 137 -3.71 30.12 11.22
C ASP A 137 -5.06 29.84 11.87
N PRO A 138 -6.21 30.26 11.29
CA PRO A 138 -7.52 29.96 11.86
C PRO A 138 -7.88 28.48 11.82
N VAL A 139 -7.42 27.76 10.76
CA VAL A 139 -7.70 26.35 10.58
C VAL A 139 -6.89 25.48 11.53
N SER A 140 -5.64 25.87 11.80
CA SER A 140 -4.77 25.16 12.78
C SER A 140 -5.31 25.23 14.19
N TYR A 141 -5.90 26.38 14.59
CA TYR A 141 -6.38 26.59 15.94
C TYR A 141 -7.63 25.78 16.29
N THR A 142 -8.49 25.50 15.32
CA THR A 142 -9.72 24.72 15.52
C THR A 142 -9.49 23.22 15.60
N HIS A 143 -8.35 22.70 15.09
CA HIS A 143 -8.07 21.27 15.04
C HIS A 143 -7.02 20.80 16.07
N LEU A 144 -6.27 21.71 16.68
CA LEU A 144 -5.22 21.38 17.66
C LEU A 144 -5.66 21.47 19.14
N THR A 145 -6.84 21.96 19.44
CA THR A 145 -7.43 21.89 20.77
C THR A 145 -8.07 20.52 20.97
N LEU A 146 -7.25 19.51 21.25
CA LEU A 146 -7.74 18.29 21.86
C LEU A 146 -8.31 18.63 23.25
N PRO A 147 -9.54 18.20 23.57
CA PRO A 147 -10.03 18.33 24.93
C PRO A 147 -9.11 17.50 25.84
N THR A 148 -8.33 18.18 26.68
CA THR A 148 -7.63 17.53 27.79
C THR A 148 -8.71 17.07 28.75
N SER A 149 -9.13 15.82 28.65
CA SER A 149 -9.93 15.19 29.69
C SER A 149 -9.07 15.10 30.95
N ARG A 150 -9.50 15.81 32.00
CA ARG A 150 -9.07 15.55 33.39
C ARG A 150 -9.69 14.25 33.88
#